data_0e1be1b38635fc55b31494079d29c7d1
#
_entry.id   0e1be1b38635fc55b31494079d29c7d1
#
_cell.length_a   1.000
_cell.length_b   1.000
_cell.length_c   1.000
_cell.angle_alpha   90.00
_cell.angle_beta   90.00
_cell.angle_gamma   90.00
#
_symmetry.space_group_name_H-M   'P 1'
#
loop_
_entity.id
_entity.type
_entity.pdbx_description
1 polymer ?
#
loop_
_entity_poly.entity_id
_entity_poly.type
_entity_poly.pdbx_seq_one_letter_code
_entity_poly.pdbx_strand_id
1 'polypeptide(L)'
;MNVMQFGIVLVTYNRLEKLKIALSCYEKQSKKINTMIIVNNCSNDGTKEYLKEYSKKILDYKLITLNMSENLGGAGGFFEGMKCAMKENIEWVYISDDDAYPKIDTLEELENVYLKMKNKEEITALCSVVENNVGIDYGHRLQLIKNTFFVKWKELDRSEYEREYFDVDIFSYVGSAINVNKLFCVGLDRKDFFIYHDDQEHSLRLRKTGRILVCTKSAIHHDTEPKKYQELFWGNYYDTRNRLLMIKYNFPLKYYYTRYYLGYVRDCILCTNNIKKNLMRAAYKDAKNDKMGIHDIYRPGWKIKK
;
A
#
# COMPACT_ATOMS: atom_id res chain seq x y z
N MET A 1 12.99 2.03 28.64
CA MET A 1 12.32 2.62 27.46
C MET A 1 11.76 1.49 26.63
N ASN A 2 10.47 1.49 26.32
CA ASN A 2 9.93 0.46 25.43
C ASN A 2 10.50 0.67 24.03
N VAL A 3 11.34 -0.24 23.62
CA VAL A 3 11.95 -0.31 22.29
C VAL A 3 10.89 -0.83 21.33
N MET A 4 10.64 -0.14 20.20
CA MET A 4 9.66 -0.59 19.20
C MET A 4 10.05 -1.96 18.65
N GLN A 5 9.10 -2.90 18.62
CA GLN A 5 9.27 -4.23 18.05
C GLN A 5 8.70 -4.23 16.64
N PHE A 6 9.58 -4.28 15.63
CA PHE A 6 9.20 -4.26 14.23
C PHE A 6 9.06 -5.66 13.64
N GLY A 7 7.92 -5.93 13.03
CA GLY A 7 7.80 -6.96 12.02
C GLY A 7 7.76 -6.33 10.63
N ILE A 8 8.35 -7.00 9.65
CA ILE A 8 8.34 -6.57 8.24
C ILE A 8 7.36 -7.45 7.47
N VAL A 9 6.52 -6.86 6.63
CA VAL A 9 5.71 -7.57 5.63
C VAL A 9 6.15 -7.14 4.24
N LEU A 10 6.70 -8.06 3.49
CA LEU A 10 7.12 -7.90 2.09
C LEU A 10 6.23 -8.76 1.19
N VAL A 11 5.65 -8.17 0.15
CA VAL A 11 4.90 -8.88 -0.87
C VAL A 11 5.70 -8.91 -2.16
N THR A 12 5.83 -10.09 -2.77
CA THR A 12 6.57 -10.27 -4.04
C THR A 12 5.76 -11.06 -5.05
N TYR A 13 5.89 -10.68 -6.33
CA TYR A 13 5.30 -11.42 -7.45
C TYR A 13 6.17 -11.27 -8.71
N ASN A 14 6.86 -12.36 -9.10
CA ASN A 14 7.70 -12.41 -10.30
C ASN A 14 8.74 -11.29 -10.39
N ARG A 15 9.44 -11.02 -9.28
CA ARG A 15 10.46 -9.97 -9.16
C ARG A 15 11.64 -10.43 -8.28
N LEU A 16 12.12 -11.66 -8.49
CA LEU A 16 13.15 -12.27 -7.66
C LEU A 16 14.39 -11.39 -7.43
N GLU A 17 14.89 -10.73 -8.48
CA GLU A 17 16.10 -9.91 -8.35
C GLU A 17 15.86 -8.66 -7.49
N LYS A 18 14.68 -8.03 -7.61
CA LYS A 18 14.31 -6.90 -6.75
C LYS A 18 14.13 -7.34 -5.29
N LEU A 19 13.49 -8.48 -5.07
CA LEU A 19 13.36 -9.08 -3.74
C LEU A 19 14.72 -9.31 -3.07
N LYS A 20 15.71 -9.83 -3.80
CA LYS A 20 17.08 -10.03 -3.26
C LYS A 20 17.70 -8.72 -2.77
N ILE A 21 17.52 -7.62 -3.51
CA ILE A 21 18.00 -6.29 -3.12
C ILE A 21 17.27 -5.82 -1.87
N ALA A 22 15.94 -5.91 -1.84
CA ALA A 22 15.14 -5.52 -0.69
C ALA A 22 15.57 -6.27 0.58
N LEU A 23 15.71 -7.60 0.51
CA LEU A 23 16.17 -8.41 1.63
C LEU A 23 17.55 -7.99 2.13
N SER A 24 18.49 -7.71 1.23
CA SER A 24 19.83 -7.20 1.61
C SER A 24 19.76 -5.84 2.32
N CYS A 25 18.80 -4.97 1.97
CA CYS A 25 18.59 -3.69 2.66
C CYS A 25 18.00 -3.88 4.06
N TYR A 26 17.06 -4.83 4.21
CA TYR A 26 16.50 -5.15 5.53
C TYR A 26 17.50 -5.86 6.45
N GLU A 27 18.39 -6.73 5.93
CA GLU A 27 19.46 -7.34 6.72
C GLU A 27 20.44 -6.31 7.29
N LYS A 28 20.57 -5.14 6.68
CA LYS A 28 21.50 -4.06 7.06
C LYS A 28 20.88 -2.99 7.95
N GLN A 29 19.61 -3.12 8.35
CA GLN A 29 18.97 -2.10 9.18
C GLN A 29 19.72 -1.90 10.50
N SER A 30 19.97 -0.65 10.89
CA SER A 30 20.58 -0.28 12.18
C SER A 30 19.67 -0.70 13.35
N LYS A 31 18.37 -0.62 13.16
CA LYS A 31 17.36 -1.11 14.10
C LYS A 31 17.05 -2.58 13.84
N LYS A 32 17.15 -3.40 14.89
CA LYS A 32 16.85 -4.83 14.84
C LYS A 32 15.40 -5.09 14.42
N ILE A 33 15.23 -5.98 13.46
CA ILE A 33 13.94 -6.54 13.04
C ILE A 33 13.64 -7.76 13.94
N ASN A 34 12.40 -7.91 14.39
CA ASN A 34 11.97 -9.06 15.18
C ASN A 34 11.49 -10.23 14.31
N THR A 35 10.67 -9.92 13.30
CA THR A 35 10.10 -10.90 12.41
C THR A 35 10.04 -10.35 10.99
N MET A 36 10.40 -11.16 10.00
CA MET A 36 10.21 -10.87 8.59
C MET A 36 9.23 -11.87 7.98
N ILE A 37 8.17 -11.35 7.39
CA ILE A 37 7.12 -12.12 6.72
C ILE A 37 7.19 -11.80 5.24
N ILE A 38 7.51 -12.79 4.42
CA ILE A 38 7.60 -12.65 2.97
C ILE A 38 6.42 -13.40 2.36
N VAL A 39 5.57 -12.67 1.65
CA VAL A 39 4.43 -13.23 0.92
C VAL A 39 4.83 -13.39 -0.54
N ASN A 40 5.12 -14.61 -0.95
CA ASN A 40 5.28 -14.99 -2.35
C ASN A 40 3.91 -15.19 -2.98
N ASN A 41 3.46 -14.24 -3.76
CA ASN A 41 2.12 -14.17 -4.33
C ASN A 41 1.99 -15.04 -5.60
N CYS A 42 2.38 -16.32 -5.49
CA CYS A 42 2.37 -17.29 -6.58
C CYS A 42 3.35 -16.97 -7.74
N SER A 43 4.60 -16.62 -7.41
CA SER A 43 5.65 -16.39 -8.42
C SER A 43 6.09 -17.68 -9.11
N ASN A 44 6.53 -17.56 -10.37
CA ASN A 44 7.06 -18.63 -11.20
C ASN A 44 8.46 -18.35 -11.77
N ASP A 45 9.19 -17.41 -11.16
CA ASP A 45 10.52 -16.93 -11.57
C ASP A 45 11.67 -17.49 -10.69
N GLY A 46 11.42 -18.55 -9.91
CA GLY A 46 12.40 -19.13 -8.97
C GLY A 46 12.36 -18.51 -7.57
N THR A 47 11.44 -17.59 -7.30
CA THR A 47 11.29 -16.93 -5.97
C THR A 47 11.06 -17.96 -4.86
N LYS A 48 10.22 -18.98 -5.08
CA LYS A 48 9.91 -20.00 -4.07
C LYS A 48 11.15 -20.80 -3.67
N GLU A 49 11.93 -21.21 -4.65
CA GLU A 49 13.18 -21.97 -4.47
C GLU A 49 14.22 -21.12 -3.74
N TYR A 50 14.35 -19.87 -4.17
CA TYR A 50 15.24 -18.91 -3.50
C TYR A 50 14.86 -18.71 -2.02
N LEU A 51 13.60 -18.50 -1.70
CA LEU A 51 13.14 -18.31 -0.32
C LEU A 51 13.37 -19.56 0.54
N LYS A 52 13.24 -20.76 -0.03
CA LYS A 52 13.57 -22.02 0.64
C LYS A 52 15.08 -22.08 0.99
N GLU A 53 15.96 -21.67 0.10
CA GLU A 53 17.39 -21.62 0.39
C GLU A 53 17.72 -20.46 1.38
N TYR A 54 17.09 -19.31 1.19
CA TYR A 54 17.27 -18.16 2.07
C TYR A 54 16.89 -18.49 3.53
N SER A 55 15.86 -19.28 3.77
CA SER A 55 15.44 -19.71 5.11
C SER A 55 16.44 -20.62 5.85
N LYS A 56 17.46 -21.13 5.16
CA LYS A 56 18.55 -21.90 5.79
C LYS A 56 19.66 -21.03 6.38
N LYS A 57 19.67 -19.71 6.05
CA LYS A 57 20.64 -18.78 6.60
C LYS A 57 20.42 -18.60 8.11
N ILE A 58 21.49 -18.31 8.82
CA ILE A 58 21.42 -17.81 10.20
C ILE A 58 21.02 -16.34 10.12
N LEU A 59 19.83 -16.02 10.58
CA LEU A 59 19.26 -14.67 10.56
C LEU A 59 19.05 -14.17 11.98
N ASP A 60 19.22 -12.87 12.21
CA ASP A 60 19.00 -12.23 13.51
C ASP A 60 17.53 -11.94 13.80
N TYR A 61 16.63 -12.46 12.96
CA TYR A 61 15.18 -12.30 13.05
C TYR A 61 14.46 -13.61 12.70
N LYS A 62 13.22 -13.73 13.17
CA LYS A 62 12.33 -14.81 12.75
C LYS A 62 11.88 -14.61 11.30
N LEU A 63 12.13 -15.56 10.43
CA LEU A 63 11.66 -15.55 9.04
C LEU A 63 10.41 -16.42 8.89
N ILE A 64 9.38 -15.87 8.25
CA ILE A 64 8.17 -16.57 7.86
C ILE A 64 7.94 -16.37 6.36
N THR A 65 7.79 -17.45 5.60
CA THR A 65 7.48 -17.39 4.17
C THR A 65 6.09 -17.92 3.90
N LEU A 66 5.24 -17.12 3.27
CA LEU A 66 3.89 -17.51 2.86
C LEU A 66 3.89 -17.69 1.33
N ASN A 67 3.68 -18.91 0.85
CA ASN A 67 3.57 -19.18 -0.58
C ASN A 67 2.10 -19.33 -0.95
N MET A 68 1.56 -18.35 -1.69
CA MET A 68 0.18 -18.39 -2.14
C MET A 68 -0.01 -19.39 -3.29
N SER A 69 -1.17 -20.02 -3.35
CA SER A 69 -1.54 -20.96 -4.43
C SER A 69 -1.93 -20.28 -5.73
N GLU A 70 -2.30 -18.99 -5.64
CA GLU A 70 -2.68 -18.13 -6.77
C GLU A 70 -2.25 -16.68 -6.52
N ASN A 71 -2.21 -15.86 -7.57
CA ASN A 71 -1.94 -14.44 -7.43
C ASN A 71 -3.18 -13.71 -6.89
N LEU A 72 -3.11 -13.31 -5.62
CA LEU A 72 -4.17 -12.59 -4.91
C LEU A 72 -4.15 -11.08 -5.17
N GLY A 73 -3.24 -10.57 -6.02
CA GLY A 73 -2.97 -9.14 -6.16
C GLY A 73 -2.20 -8.55 -4.97
N GLY A 74 -1.84 -7.28 -5.05
CA GLY A 74 -1.18 -6.59 -3.94
C GLY A 74 -2.01 -6.60 -2.67
N ALA A 75 -3.31 -6.27 -2.78
CA ALA A 75 -4.24 -6.24 -1.66
C ALA A 75 -4.32 -7.58 -0.92
N GLY A 76 -4.46 -8.69 -1.65
CA GLY A 76 -4.51 -10.03 -1.03
C GLY A 76 -3.19 -10.44 -0.41
N GLY A 77 -2.07 -10.09 -1.04
CA GLY A 77 -0.73 -10.33 -0.50
C GLY A 77 -0.50 -9.62 0.83
N PHE A 78 -0.78 -8.32 0.89
CA PHE A 78 -0.66 -7.53 2.12
C PHE A 78 -1.63 -8.00 3.20
N PHE A 79 -2.87 -8.34 2.84
CA PHE A 79 -3.84 -8.92 3.78
C PHE A 79 -3.28 -10.17 4.48
N GLU A 80 -2.77 -11.16 3.73
CA GLU A 80 -2.25 -12.40 4.33
C GLU A 80 -0.95 -12.14 5.12
N GLY A 81 -0.09 -11.23 4.66
CA GLY A 81 1.10 -10.80 5.40
C GLY A 81 0.77 -10.15 6.74
N MET A 82 -0.10 -9.16 6.77
CA MET A 82 -0.54 -8.49 8.01
C MET A 82 -1.30 -9.43 8.94
N LYS A 83 -2.14 -10.31 8.40
CA LYS A 83 -2.85 -11.35 9.18
C LYS A 83 -1.87 -12.32 9.87
N CYS A 84 -0.75 -12.63 9.21
CA CYS A 84 0.33 -13.38 9.83
C CYS A 84 1.02 -12.57 10.92
N ALA A 85 1.35 -11.30 10.63
CA ALA A 85 2.00 -10.38 11.57
C ALA A 85 1.22 -10.21 12.88
N MET A 86 -0.11 -10.13 12.82
CA MET A 86 -0.98 -10.03 14.00
C MET A 86 -0.91 -11.23 14.95
N LYS A 87 -0.31 -12.35 14.54
CA LYS A 87 -0.11 -13.54 15.37
C LYS A 87 1.28 -13.60 16.00
N GLU A 88 2.16 -12.69 15.58
CA GLU A 88 3.52 -12.62 16.06
C GLU A 88 3.65 -11.62 17.23
N ASN A 89 4.70 -11.77 18.03
CA ASN A 89 4.98 -10.85 19.13
C ASN A 89 5.71 -9.61 18.60
N ILE A 90 4.96 -8.76 17.86
CA ILE A 90 5.43 -7.48 17.32
C ILE A 90 4.42 -6.39 17.62
N GLU A 91 4.89 -5.16 17.79
CA GLU A 91 4.06 -4.00 18.08
C GLU A 91 3.74 -3.19 16.81
N TRP A 92 4.68 -3.21 15.86
CA TRP A 92 4.60 -2.44 14.64
C TRP A 92 4.89 -3.31 13.42
N VAL A 93 4.00 -3.29 12.44
CA VAL A 93 4.21 -3.96 11.16
C VAL A 93 4.61 -2.93 10.11
N TYR A 94 5.86 -3.00 9.64
CA TYR A 94 6.35 -2.20 8.54
C TYR A 94 6.09 -2.94 7.24
N ILE A 95 5.40 -2.27 6.32
CA ILE A 95 4.87 -2.86 5.10
C ILE A 95 5.59 -2.25 3.91
N SER A 96 5.98 -3.07 2.94
CA SER A 96 6.61 -2.62 1.71
C SER A 96 6.49 -3.61 0.56
N ASP A 97 6.73 -3.11 -0.65
CA ASP A 97 6.86 -3.91 -1.87
C ASP A 97 8.29 -4.46 -2.04
N ASP A 98 8.45 -5.46 -2.90
CA ASP A 98 9.73 -6.10 -3.23
C ASP A 98 10.68 -5.20 -4.04
N ASP A 99 10.20 -4.08 -4.58
CA ASP A 99 11.00 -3.07 -5.30
C ASP A 99 11.18 -1.77 -4.52
N ALA A 100 11.02 -1.84 -3.20
CA ALA A 100 11.24 -0.70 -2.31
C ALA A 100 12.34 -1.04 -1.28
N TYR A 101 13.37 -0.21 -1.27
CA TYR A 101 14.64 -0.46 -0.57
C TYR A 101 14.82 0.55 0.57
N PRO A 102 14.67 0.16 1.85
CA PRO A 102 14.87 1.06 2.97
C PRO A 102 16.33 1.48 3.09
N LYS A 103 16.59 2.74 3.49
CA LYS A 103 17.91 3.18 3.91
C LYS A 103 18.29 2.46 5.22
N ILE A 104 19.57 2.43 5.55
CA ILE A 104 20.10 1.66 6.69
C ILE A 104 19.46 2.05 8.04
N ASP A 105 19.06 3.30 8.18
CA ASP A 105 18.50 3.91 9.40
C ASP A 105 16.98 4.09 9.36
N THR A 106 16.31 3.56 8.33
CA THR A 106 14.87 3.78 8.09
C THR A 106 14.02 3.44 9.32
N LEU A 107 14.19 2.27 9.92
CA LEU A 107 13.41 1.83 11.08
C LEU A 107 13.80 2.58 12.35
N GLU A 108 15.07 2.90 12.52
CA GLU A 108 15.59 3.68 13.65
C GLU A 108 15.00 5.10 13.66
N GLU A 109 14.92 5.75 12.49
CA GLU A 109 14.35 7.10 12.39
C GLU A 109 12.83 7.13 12.65
N LEU A 110 12.09 6.06 12.32
CA LEU A 110 10.69 5.91 12.75
C LEU A 110 10.60 5.81 14.28
N GLU A 111 11.44 5.01 14.91
CA GLU A 111 11.49 4.89 16.37
C GLU A 111 11.89 6.21 17.04
N ASN A 112 12.88 6.92 16.51
CA ASN A 112 13.33 8.21 17.03
C ASN A 112 12.20 9.24 17.09
N VAL A 113 11.37 9.32 16.07
CA VAL A 113 10.19 10.18 16.07
C VAL A 113 9.15 9.68 17.07
N TYR A 114 8.85 8.38 17.09
CA TYR A 114 7.89 7.80 18.03
C TYR A 114 8.26 8.03 19.50
N LEU A 115 9.54 7.89 19.85
CA LEU A 115 10.01 8.07 21.22
C LEU A 115 9.85 9.50 21.72
N LYS A 116 9.88 10.50 20.85
CA LYS A 116 9.65 11.92 21.15
C LYS A 116 8.16 12.27 21.34
N MET A 117 7.24 11.41 20.91
CA MET A 117 5.81 11.69 21.05
C MET A 117 5.36 11.60 22.50
N LYS A 118 4.59 12.61 22.94
CA LYS A 118 4.01 12.65 24.31
C LYS A 118 2.88 11.63 24.43
N ASN A 119 1.98 11.61 23.43
CA ASN A 119 0.78 10.76 23.41
C ASN A 119 0.97 9.63 22.39
N LYS A 120 1.75 8.63 22.77
CA LYS A 120 2.12 7.50 21.89
C LYS A 120 0.92 6.65 21.46
N GLU A 121 -0.09 6.55 22.29
CA GLU A 121 -1.35 5.82 22.03
C GLU A 121 -2.18 6.44 20.90
N GLU A 122 -1.96 7.73 20.59
CA GLU A 122 -2.62 8.42 19.48
C GLU A 122 -1.95 8.11 18.13
N ILE A 123 -0.76 7.50 18.12
CA ILE A 123 -0.05 7.21 16.87
C ILE A 123 -0.55 5.88 16.30
N THR A 124 -1.12 5.96 15.12
CA THR A 124 -1.66 4.80 14.39
C THR A 124 -0.68 4.25 13.38
N ALA A 125 0.01 5.13 12.65
CA ALA A 125 1.02 4.73 11.68
C ALA A 125 2.16 5.76 11.61
N LEU A 126 3.34 5.26 11.26
CA LEU A 126 4.56 6.02 10.98
C LEU A 126 5.02 5.68 9.57
N CYS A 127 5.20 6.67 8.73
CA CYS A 127 5.53 6.48 7.33
C CYS A 127 6.90 7.06 7.02
N SER A 128 7.68 6.34 6.25
CA SER A 128 8.91 6.85 5.64
C SER A 128 8.60 7.78 4.49
N VAL A 129 9.51 8.69 4.16
CA VAL A 129 9.50 9.38 2.87
C VAL A 129 9.80 8.36 1.77
N VAL A 130 9.03 8.39 0.70
CA VAL A 130 9.30 7.57 -0.47
C VAL A 130 10.10 8.38 -1.48
N GLU A 131 11.23 7.85 -1.89
CA GLU A 131 12.10 8.45 -2.91
C GLU A 131 12.10 7.53 -4.14
N ASN A 132 12.32 8.10 -5.30
CA ASN A 132 12.59 7.39 -6.54
C ASN A 132 13.84 7.97 -7.24
N ASN A 133 14.15 7.55 -8.46
CA ASN A 133 15.32 8.03 -9.21
C ASN A 133 15.31 9.53 -9.53
N VAL A 134 14.20 10.24 -9.29
CA VAL A 134 14.05 11.69 -9.57
C VAL A 134 14.05 12.52 -8.28
N GLY A 135 13.77 11.91 -7.13
CA GLY A 135 13.67 12.56 -5.83
C GLY A 135 12.48 12.05 -5.01
N ILE A 136 11.92 12.88 -4.15
CA ILE A 136 10.76 12.50 -3.32
C ILE A 136 9.54 12.28 -4.21
N ASP A 137 8.90 11.11 -4.05
CA ASP A 137 7.61 10.81 -4.65
C ASP A 137 6.47 11.20 -3.69
N TYR A 138 5.94 12.39 -3.89
CA TYR A 138 4.90 12.98 -3.04
C TYR A 138 3.55 12.23 -3.12
N GLY A 139 3.33 11.45 -4.18
CA GLY A 139 2.09 10.71 -4.41
C GLY A 139 1.78 9.61 -3.39
N HIS A 140 2.76 9.22 -2.58
CA HIS A 140 2.62 8.20 -1.55
C HIS A 140 2.04 8.69 -0.22
N ARG A 141 2.00 10.01 0.01
CA ARG A 141 1.58 10.65 1.27
C ARG A 141 0.63 11.79 0.94
N LEU A 142 -0.65 11.63 1.28
CA LEU A 142 -1.69 12.50 0.76
C LEU A 142 -2.56 13.09 1.88
N GLN A 143 -3.09 14.28 1.62
CA GLN A 143 -4.05 14.97 2.47
C GLN A 143 -5.44 14.97 1.83
N LEU A 144 -6.48 14.78 2.65
CA LEU A 144 -7.86 14.87 2.23
C LEU A 144 -8.32 16.32 2.11
N ILE A 145 -9.02 16.59 1.01
CA ILE A 145 -9.77 17.83 0.81
C ILE A 145 -11.23 17.47 0.63
N LYS A 146 -12.08 18.06 1.48
CA LYS A 146 -13.53 17.91 1.40
C LYS A 146 -14.17 19.26 1.09
N ASN A 147 -15.08 19.27 0.14
CA ASN A 147 -16.00 20.40 -0.08
C ASN A 147 -17.45 19.87 -0.09
N THR A 148 -18.41 20.71 -0.46
CA THR A 148 -19.83 20.35 -0.44
C THR A 148 -20.17 19.13 -1.31
N PHE A 149 -19.48 18.96 -2.45
CA PHE A 149 -19.82 17.97 -3.47
C PHE A 149 -18.77 16.88 -3.67
N PHE A 150 -17.50 17.14 -3.33
CA PHE A 150 -16.39 16.24 -3.62
C PHE A 150 -15.54 15.97 -2.39
N VAL A 151 -15.05 14.75 -2.33
CA VAL A 151 -13.85 14.40 -1.59
C VAL A 151 -12.73 14.12 -2.59
N LYS A 152 -11.59 14.72 -2.35
CA LYS A 152 -10.36 14.57 -3.14
C LYS A 152 -9.19 14.40 -2.18
N TRP A 153 -8.08 13.96 -2.70
CA TRP A 153 -6.79 13.96 -2.00
C TRP A 153 -5.75 14.63 -2.87
N LYS A 154 -4.81 15.26 -2.23
CA LYS A 154 -3.68 15.97 -2.86
C LYS A 154 -2.39 15.63 -2.16
N GLU A 155 -1.29 15.82 -2.85
CA GLU A 155 0.04 15.88 -2.26
C GLU A 155 0.12 17.04 -1.26
N LEU A 156 0.96 16.90 -0.25
CA LEU A 156 1.25 17.97 0.70
C LEU A 156 2.24 18.95 0.09
N ASP A 157 2.30 20.15 0.68
CA ASP A 157 3.25 21.16 0.27
C ASP A 157 4.68 20.71 0.58
N ARG A 158 5.63 21.04 -0.28
CA ARG A 158 7.03 20.58 -0.16
C ARG A 158 7.68 21.04 1.14
N SER A 159 7.29 22.18 1.68
CA SER A 159 7.76 22.70 2.97
C SER A 159 7.42 21.81 4.16
N GLU A 160 6.39 20.97 4.07
CA GLU A 160 6.11 19.98 5.13
C GLU A 160 7.25 18.98 5.28
N TYR A 161 7.93 18.63 4.19
CA TYR A 161 9.05 17.69 4.19
C TYR A 161 10.36 18.28 4.77
N GLU A 162 10.38 19.57 5.10
CA GLU A 162 11.48 20.23 5.83
C GLU A 162 11.34 20.09 7.35
N ARG A 163 10.17 19.67 7.85
CA ARG A 163 9.89 19.42 9.26
C ARG A 163 10.43 18.05 9.68
N GLU A 164 10.60 17.82 10.96
CA GLU A 164 11.00 16.50 11.48
C GLU A 164 9.93 15.42 11.20
N TYR A 165 8.66 15.79 11.32
CA TYR A 165 7.50 14.97 10.97
C TYR A 165 6.28 15.85 10.68
N PHE A 166 5.29 15.29 10.00
CA PHE A 166 3.99 15.92 9.73
C PHE A 166 2.87 14.89 9.59
N ASP A 167 1.62 15.35 9.75
CA ASP A 167 0.44 14.50 9.65
C ASP A 167 -0.02 14.32 8.20
N VAL A 168 -0.54 13.11 7.89
CA VAL A 168 -1.18 12.79 6.63
C VAL A 168 -2.52 12.08 6.86
N ASP A 169 -3.36 12.07 5.85
CA ASP A 169 -4.66 11.38 5.90
C ASP A 169 -4.62 10.02 5.20
N ILE A 170 -3.77 9.88 4.19
CA ILE A 170 -3.65 8.70 3.34
C ILE A 170 -2.17 8.41 3.10
N PHE A 171 -1.81 7.14 3.19
CA PHE A 171 -0.50 6.62 2.83
C PHE A 171 -0.61 5.42 1.90
N SER A 172 0.47 5.14 1.15
CA SER A 172 0.64 3.86 0.48
C SER A 172 1.39 2.88 1.38
N TYR A 173 1.28 1.59 1.10
CA TYR A 173 2.02 0.56 1.85
C TYR A 173 3.54 0.61 1.64
N VAL A 174 4.03 1.34 0.66
CA VAL A 174 5.48 1.52 0.47
C VAL A 174 6.06 2.29 1.66
N GLY A 175 6.75 1.58 2.55
CA GLY A 175 7.45 2.16 3.68
C GLY A 175 6.54 2.74 4.77
N SER A 176 5.56 1.96 5.22
CA SER A 176 4.63 2.39 6.27
C SER A 176 4.58 1.39 7.42
N ALA A 177 4.84 1.85 8.65
CA ALA A 177 4.71 1.08 9.88
C ALA A 177 3.34 1.34 10.50
N ILE A 178 2.55 0.30 10.73
CA ILE A 178 1.23 0.35 11.34
C ILE A 178 1.29 -0.28 12.73
N ASN A 179 0.71 0.36 13.73
CA ASN A 179 0.56 -0.20 15.05
C ASN A 179 -0.40 -1.41 15.00
N VAL A 180 0.07 -2.57 15.44
CA VAL A 180 -0.68 -3.84 15.36
C VAL A 180 -1.98 -3.78 16.17
N ASN A 181 -2.01 -3.08 17.31
CA ASN A 181 -3.25 -2.90 18.09
C ASN A 181 -4.32 -2.12 17.30
N LYS A 182 -3.90 -1.21 16.41
CA LYS A 182 -4.85 -0.48 15.55
C LYS A 182 -5.41 -1.36 14.44
N LEU A 183 -4.65 -2.37 13.98
CA LEU A 183 -5.19 -3.39 13.06
C LEU A 183 -6.30 -4.20 13.71
N PHE A 184 -6.19 -4.54 15.00
CA PHE A 184 -7.29 -5.20 15.72
C PHE A 184 -8.53 -4.33 15.82
N CYS A 185 -8.39 -3.00 15.90
CA CYS A 185 -9.52 -2.08 15.98
C CYS A 185 -10.27 -1.89 14.65
N VAL A 186 -9.55 -1.79 13.53
CA VAL A 186 -10.14 -1.46 12.22
C VAL A 186 -10.23 -2.64 11.26
N GLY A 187 -9.59 -3.76 11.58
CA GLY A 187 -9.41 -4.91 10.70
C GLY A 187 -8.34 -4.65 9.63
N LEU A 188 -8.07 -5.68 8.85
CA LEU A 188 -7.10 -5.66 7.76
C LEU A 188 -7.65 -4.91 6.54
N ASP A 189 -6.80 -4.71 5.53
CA ASP A 189 -7.20 -4.15 4.24
C ASP A 189 -8.25 -5.00 3.50
N ARG A 190 -8.79 -4.45 2.43
CA ARG A 190 -9.78 -5.16 1.62
C ARG A 190 -9.09 -6.00 0.55
N LYS A 191 -8.76 -7.25 0.88
CA LYS A 191 -8.12 -8.19 -0.06
C LYS A 191 -8.85 -8.29 -1.41
N ASP A 192 -10.19 -8.14 -1.40
CA ASP A 192 -11.02 -8.24 -2.58
C ASP A 192 -10.92 -7.02 -3.52
N PHE A 193 -10.15 -6.00 -3.14
CA PHE A 193 -9.77 -4.94 -4.06
C PHE A 193 -8.80 -5.43 -5.13
N PHE A 194 -8.05 -6.49 -4.85
CA PHE A 194 -7.05 -7.09 -5.70
C PHE A 194 -5.83 -6.17 -5.91
N ILE A 195 -6.01 -4.95 -6.42
CA ILE A 195 -4.96 -3.94 -6.63
C ILE A 195 -5.58 -2.53 -6.69
N TYR A 196 -4.82 -1.52 -6.28
CA TYR A 196 -5.19 -0.10 -6.19
C TYR A 196 -6.25 0.23 -5.14
N HIS A 197 -5.99 1.28 -4.41
CA HIS A 197 -6.84 1.86 -3.36
C HIS A 197 -7.10 0.99 -2.12
N ASP A 198 -6.50 -0.18 -2.01
CA ASP A 198 -6.51 -1.01 -0.82
C ASP A 198 -5.79 -0.32 0.36
N ASP A 199 -4.59 0.20 0.11
CA ASP A 199 -3.79 1.00 1.02
C ASP A 199 -4.48 2.30 1.44
N GLN A 200 -5.06 3.02 0.48
CA GLN A 200 -5.77 4.27 0.71
C GLN A 200 -7.06 4.05 1.51
N GLU A 201 -7.84 3.01 1.19
CA GLU A 201 -9.03 2.64 1.94
C GLU A 201 -8.68 2.26 3.37
N HIS A 202 -7.61 1.49 3.54
CA HIS A 202 -7.13 1.08 4.85
C HIS A 202 -6.64 2.29 5.67
N SER A 203 -5.89 3.21 5.06
CA SER A 203 -5.46 4.47 5.69
C SER A 203 -6.63 5.27 6.21
N LEU A 204 -7.74 5.38 5.44
CA LEU A 204 -8.94 6.10 5.84
C LEU A 204 -9.64 5.49 7.06
N ARG A 205 -9.55 4.17 7.24
CA ARG A 205 -10.04 3.51 8.47
C ARG A 205 -9.08 3.73 9.64
N LEU A 206 -7.79 3.54 9.41
CA LEU A 206 -6.73 3.68 10.40
C LEU A 206 -6.69 5.09 11.00
N ARG A 207 -6.79 6.15 10.19
CA ARG A 207 -6.79 7.54 10.68
C ARG A 207 -7.93 7.87 11.64
N LYS A 208 -8.99 7.06 11.69
CA LYS A 208 -10.08 7.23 12.67
C LYS A 208 -9.66 6.79 14.08
N THR A 209 -8.58 6.04 14.21
CA THR A 209 -8.06 5.54 15.48
C THR A 209 -6.88 6.34 16.03
N GLY A 210 -6.42 7.36 15.28
CA GLY A 210 -5.32 8.23 15.70
C GLY A 210 -4.60 8.87 14.53
N ARG A 211 -3.40 9.35 14.81
CA ARG A 211 -2.57 10.11 13.88
C ARG A 211 -1.73 9.19 12.99
N ILE A 212 -1.55 9.62 11.76
CA ILE A 212 -0.63 9.02 10.80
C ILE A 212 0.46 10.07 10.52
N LEU A 213 1.70 9.75 10.84
CA LEU A 213 2.83 10.68 10.73
C LEU A 213 3.78 10.25 9.62
N VAL A 214 4.29 11.20 8.87
CA VAL A 214 5.46 11.02 8.00
C VAL A 214 6.70 11.47 8.75
N CYS A 215 7.69 10.59 8.86
CA CYS A 215 8.97 10.85 9.49
C CYS A 215 9.99 11.21 8.41
N THR A 216 10.41 12.47 8.32
CA THR A 216 11.12 12.98 7.13
C THR A 216 12.55 12.47 6.99
N LYS A 217 13.19 12.04 8.11
CA LYS A 217 14.51 11.41 8.08
C LYS A 217 14.46 9.94 7.72
N SER A 218 13.33 9.26 7.98
CA SER A 218 13.12 7.89 7.54
C SER A 218 12.81 7.87 6.05
N ALA A 219 13.59 7.15 5.25
CA ALA A 219 13.41 7.12 3.81
C ALA A 219 13.52 5.72 3.20
N ILE A 220 12.75 5.49 2.15
CA ILE A 220 12.76 4.26 1.36
C ILE A 220 12.82 4.60 -0.12
N HIS A 221 13.73 3.96 -0.86
CA HIS A 221 13.86 4.12 -2.30
C HIS A 221 12.92 3.13 -3.01
N HIS A 222 11.95 3.64 -3.76
CA HIS A 222 11.03 2.85 -4.56
C HIS A 222 11.56 2.80 -6.01
N ASP A 223 12.04 1.64 -6.43
CA ASP A 223 12.66 1.41 -7.75
C ASP A 223 11.61 1.32 -8.86
N THR A 224 10.95 2.46 -9.09
CA THR A 224 9.94 2.64 -10.14
C THR A 224 10.35 3.75 -11.10
N GLU A 225 10.12 3.50 -12.39
CA GLU A 225 10.23 4.55 -13.39
C GLU A 225 9.11 5.58 -13.23
N PRO A 226 9.39 6.89 -13.47
CA PRO A 226 8.35 7.91 -13.54
C PRO A 226 7.25 7.46 -14.50
N LYS A 227 5.99 7.54 -14.08
CA LYS A 227 4.85 7.11 -14.90
C LYS A 227 4.83 7.88 -16.22
N LYS A 228 5.30 7.26 -17.30
CA LYS A 228 5.02 7.70 -18.66
C LYS A 228 3.52 7.60 -18.89
N TYR A 229 2.99 8.42 -19.80
CA TYR A 229 1.57 8.39 -20.19
C TYR A 229 1.13 6.93 -20.41
N GLN A 230 0.29 6.43 -19.51
CA GLN A 230 -0.07 5.01 -19.55
C GLN A 230 -1.14 4.78 -20.59
N GLU A 231 -0.86 3.89 -21.53
CA GLU A 231 -1.88 3.32 -22.39
C GLU A 231 -2.97 2.64 -21.54
N LEU A 232 -4.18 2.56 -22.08
CA LEU A 232 -5.28 1.87 -21.42
C LEU A 232 -4.90 0.41 -21.13
N PHE A 233 -4.98 -0.02 -19.87
CA PHE A 233 -4.68 -1.37 -19.44
C PHE A 233 -5.70 -1.87 -18.40
N TRP A 234 -5.65 -3.14 -18.07
CA TRP A 234 -6.61 -3.78 -17.16
C TRP A 234 -6.71 -3.10 -15.79
N GLY A 235 -5.63 -2.53 -15.30
CA GLY A 235 -5.59 -1.84 -13.99
C GLY A 235 -6.52 -0.63 -13.92
N ASN A 236 -6.85 0.02 -15.06
CA ASN A 236 -7.79 1.14 -15.07
C ASN A 236 -9.19 0.74 -14.60
N TYR A 237 -9.57 -0.53 -14.79
CA TYR A 237 -10.81 -1.07 -14.24
C TYR A 237 -10.80 -1.04 -12.70
N TYR A 238 -9.74 -1.55 -12.07
CA TYR A 238 -9.61 -1.58 -10.61
C TYR A 238 -9.47 -0.19 -10.03
N ASP A 239 -8.65 0.68 -10.62
CA ASP A 239 -8.52 2.08 -10.19
C ASP A 239 -9.89 2.76 -10.12
N THR A 240 -10.72 2.60 -11.15
CA THR A 240 -12.04 3.22 -11.19
C THR A 240 -13.01 2.57 -10.20
N ARG A 241 -13.14 1.23 -10.20
CA ARG A 241 -14.04 0.49 -9.31
C ARG A 241 -13.71 0.74 -7.85
N ASN A 242 -12.45 0.55 -7.47
CA ASN A 242 -12.03 0.59 -6.07
C ASN A 242 -12.07 2.02 -5.51
N ARG A 243 -11.76 3.03 -6.32
CA ARG A 243 -11.91 4.43 -5.94
C ARG A 243 -13.37 4.78 -5.59
N LEU A 244 -14.31 4.29 -6.38
CA LEU A 244 -15.73 4.47 -6.10
C LEU A 244 -16.15 3.75 -4.83
N LEU A 245 -15.72 2.50 -4.63
CA LEU A 245 -16.01 1.72 -3.44
C LEU A 245 -15.37 2.33 -2.19
N MET A 246 -14.12 2.78 -2.27
CA MET A 246 -13.43 3.48 -1.17
C MET A 246 -14.23 4.71 -0.72
N ILE A 247 -14.71 5.53 -1.68
CA ILE A 247 -15.54 6.70 -1.36
C ILE A 247 -16.88 6.27 -0.75
N LYS A 248 -17.53 5.24 -1.31
CA LYS A 248 -18.81 4.70 -0.83
C LYS A 248 -18.75 4.23 0.62
N TYR A 249 -17.64 3.60 1.01
CA TYR A 249 -17.50 2.98 2.33
C TYR A 249 -16.98 3.94 3.42
N ASN A 250 -16.26 4.98 3.03
CA ASN A 250 -15.58 5.85 4.01
C ASN A 250 -16.17 7.26 4.13
N PHE A 251 -17.10 7.64 3.25
CA PHE A 251 -17.67 8.98 3.21
C PHE A 251 -19.19 8.96 3.05
N PRO A 252 -19.90 10.06 3.37
CA PRO A 252 -21.33 10.22 3.08
C PRO A 252 -21.65 9.91 1.60
N LEU A 253 -22.74 9.20 1.36
CA LEU A 253 -23.13 8.70 0.03
C LEU A 253 -23.25 9.80 -1.03
N LYS A 254 -23.50 11.05 -0.65
CA LYS A 254 -23.52 12.18 -1.59
C LYS A 254 -22.22 12.28 -2.40
N TYR A 255 -21.05 12.03 -1.79
CA TYR A 255 -19.75 12.07 -2.48
C TYR A 255 -19.61 10.92 -3.49
N TYR A 256 -20.10 9.73 -3.11
CA TYR A 256 -20.16 8.59 -4.00
C TYR A 256 -21.04 8.87 -5.21
N TYR A 257 -22.27 9.32 -5.00
CA TYR A 257 -23.20 9.58 -6.11
C TYR A 257 -22.70 10.71 -7.03
N THR A 258 -22.17 11.79 -6.47
CA THR A 258 -21.58 12.87 -7.26
C THR A 258 -20.44 12.35 -8.13
N ARG A 259 -19.51 11.60 -7.53
CA ARG A 259 -18.37 11.01 -8.27
C ARG A 259 -18.82 10.00 -9.30
N TYR A 260 -19.78 9.15 -8.93
CA TYR A 260 -20.34 8.12 -9.81
C TYR A 260 -20.99 8.75 -11.05
N TYR A 261 -21.97 9.63 -10.88
CA TYR A 261 -22.73 10.16 -12.03
C TYR A 261 -21.89 11.04 -12.93
N LEU A 262 -21.11 11.98 -12.40
CA LEU A 262 -20.26 12.84 -13.22
C LEU A 262 -19.16 12.03 -13.93
N GLY A 263 -18.56 11.07 -13.25
CA GLY A 263 -17.58 10.18 -13.85
C GLY A 263 -18.18 9.28 -14.91
N TYR A 264 -19.36 8.71 -14.67
CA TYR A 264 -20.07 7.86 -15.64
C TYR A 264 -20.39 8.63 -16.92
N VAL A 265 -20.89 9.86 -16.82
CA VAL A 265 -21.14 10.72 -17.99
C VAL A 265 -19.84 10.92 -18.77
N ARG A 266 -18.76 11.32 -18.11
CA ARG A 266 -17.47 11.57 -18.77
C ARG A 266 -16.90 10.30 -19.42
N ASP A 267 -16.88 9.18 -18.70
CA ASP A 267 -16.12 7.98 -19.07
C ASP A 267 -16.95 6.99 -19.90
N CYS A 268 -18.28 7.00 -19.78
CA CYS A 268 -19.16 6.02 -20.40
C CYS A 268 -20.14 6.60 -21.45
N ILE A 269 -20.40 7.90 -21.39
CA ILE A 269 -21.28 8.58 -22.36
C ILE A 269 -20.42 9.38 -23.34
N LEU A 270 -19.64 10.34 -22.84
CA LEU A 270 -18.87 11.28 -23.67
C LEU A 270 -17.57 10.66 -24.24
N CYS A 271 -17.08 9.57 -23.68
CA CYS A 271 -15.88 8.89 -24.17
C CYS A 271 -16.14 8.30 -25.57
N THR A 272 -15.29 8.65 -26.54
CA THR A 272 -15.36 8.14 -27.93
C THR A 272 -14.64 6.81 -28.13
N ASN A 273 -13.66 6.47 -27.28
CA ASN A 273 -12.95 5.21 -27.36
C ASN A 273 -13.80 4.06 -26.81
N ASN A 274 -14.29 3.20 -27.68
CA ASN A 274 -15.18 2.09 -27.33
C ASN A 274 -14.57 1.08 -26.36
N ILE A 275 -13.26 0.80 -26.47
CA ILE A 275 -12.57 -0.15 -25.58
C ILE A 275 -12.54 0.42 -24.16
N LYS A 276 -12.10 1.68 -24.02
CA LYS A 276 -12.11 2.40 -22.75
C LYS A 276 -13.53 2.49 -22.18
N LYS A 277 -14.51 2.84 -23.00
CA LYS A 277 -15.92 2.94 -22.61
C LYS A 277 -16.45 1.62 -22.03
N ASN A 278 -16.16 0.48 -22.64
CA ASN A 278 -16.59 -0.84 -22.16
C ASN A 278 -15.92 -1.21 -20.83
N LEU A 279 -14.62 -0.97 -20.70
CA LEU A 279 -13.89 -1.19 -19.46
C LEU A 279 -14.47 -0.33 -18.33
N MET A 280 -14.68 0.98 -18.59
CA MET A 280 -15.26 1.88 -17.59
C MET A 280 -16.68 1.50 -17.20
N ARG A 281 -17.54 1.14 -18.15
CA ARG A 281 -18.91 0.64 -17.86
C ARG A 281 -18.89 -0.57 -16.93
N ALA A 282 -17.98 -1.52 -17.14
CA ALA A 282 -17.81 -2.66 -16.25
C ALA A 282 -17.41 -2.21 -14.83
N ALA A 283 -16.43 -1.31 -14.71
CA ALA A 283 -15.96 -0.80 -13.41
C ALA A 283 -17.09 -0.06 -12.65
N TYR A 284 -17.85 0.80 -13.31
CA TYR A 284 -19.00 1.51 -12.72
C TYR A 284 -20.12 0.56 -12.30
N LYS A 285 -20.44 -0.42 -13.17
CA LYS A 285 -21.47 -1.45 -12.88
C LYS A 285 -21.08 -2.25 -11.63
N ASP A 286 -19.84 -2.71 -11.55
CA ASP A 286 -19.37 -3.54 -10.46
C ASP A 286 -19.25 -2.74 -9.16
N ALA A 287 -18.79 -1.47 -9.21
CA ALA A 287 -18.81 -0.56 -8.05
C ALA A 287 -20.23 -0.30 -7.53
N LYS A 288 -21.22 -0.14 -8.42
CA LYS A 288 -22.63 0.04 -8.04
C LYS A 288 -23.18 -1.18 -7.29
N ASN A 289 -22.82 -2.37 -7.74
CA ASN A 289 -23.31 -3.64 -7.21
C ASN A 289 -22.42 -4.24 -6.11
N ASP A 290 -21.44 -3.50 -5.60
CA ASP A 290 -20.44 -3.99 -4.63
C ASP A 290 -19.71 -5.28 -5.05
N LYS A 291 -19.58 -5.49 -6.39
CA LYS A 291 -18.85 -6.64 -6.90
C LYS A 291 -17.35 -6.37 -6.85
N MET A 292 -16.65 -7.13 -6.02
CA MET A 292 -15.20 -7.05 -5.80
C MET A 292 -14.50 -8.31 -6.34
N GLY A 293 -13.21 -8.45 -6.07
CA GLY A 293 -12.36 -9.55 -6.53
C GLY A 293 -11.84 -9.34 -7.95
N ILE A 294 -11.25 -10.40 -8.49
CA ILE A 294 -10.66 -10.39 -9.84
C ILE A 294 -11.79 -10.41 -10.89
N HIS A 295 -11.66 -9.54 -11.89
CA HIS A 295 -12.62 -9.49 -13.01
C HIS A 295 -12.26 -10.51 -14.07
N ASP A 296 -13.25 -11.21 -14.63
CA ASP A 296 -13.06 -12.29 -15.59
C ASP A 296 -12.30 -11.87 -16.87
N ILE A 297 -12.54 -10.64 -17.34
CA ILE A 297 -11.93 -10.09 -18.55
C ILE A 297 -10.75 -9.18 -18.21
N TYR A 298 -10.98 -8.15 -17.37
CA TYR A 298 -9.97 -7.12 -17.05
C TYR A 298 -9.07 -7.59 -15.90
N ARG A 299 -8.10 -8.43 -16.21
CA ARG A 299 -7.15 -9.04 -15.28
C ARG A 299 -5.73 -9.06 -15.87
N PRO A 300 -4.69 -9.36 -15.09
CA PRO A 300 -3.34 -9.48 -15.61
C PRO A 300 -3.28 -10.32 -16.89
N GLY A 301 -2.58 -9.80 -17.90
CA GLY A 301 -2.52 -10.42 -19.24
C GLY A 301 -3.57 -9.91 -20.24
N TRP A 302 -4.59 -9.13 -19.81
CA TRP A 302 -5.51 -8.49 -20.77
C TRP A 302 -4.77 -7.48 -21.65
N LYS A 303 -4.99 -7.59 -22.95
CA LYS A 303 -4.43 -6.69 -23.96
C LYS A 303 -5.55 -6.19 -24.87
N ILE A 304 -5.42 -4.97 -25.35
CA ILE A 304 -6.29 -4.42 -26.40
C ILE A 304 -6.08 -5.28 -27.65
N LYS A 305 -7.15 -5.95 -28.09
CA LYS A 305 -7.13 -6.60 -29.40
C LYS A 305 -7.03 -5.50 -30.44
N LYS A 306 -5.96 -5.48 -31.20
CA LYS A 306 -5.77 -4.61 -32.38
C LYS A 306 -6.74 -4.97 -33.47
#